data_2378f54fbe26982472aeb7674a931b87
#
_entry.id   2378f54fbe26982472aeb7674a931b87
#
_cell.length_a   1.000
_cell.length_b   1.000
_cell.length_c   1.000
_cell.angle_alpha   90.00
_cell.angle_beta   90.00
_cell.angle_gamma   90.00
#
_symmetry.space_group_name_H-M   'P 1'
#
loop_
_entity.id
_entity.type
_entity.pdbx_description
1 polymer ?
#
loop_
_entity_poly.entity_id
_entity_poly.type
_entity_poly.pdbx_seq_one_letter_code
_entity_poly.pdbx_strand_id
1 'polypeptide(L)'
;AAEFLRRRLAGREGLVDFFSLIYAAELLKVSAGIDPMQGHGDGWRDAVADFLASLRRDDGGYAKSDEGAASSTYQTFLVCIALQLLDRPIAEPERVAAFVRSQQLDDGGFREIRAARRGGTNPTAAAIGTLKLLGIHDSESEDRAIDFLLDRQNDEGGLTANTRIPIADVLSTFTGIVTLRD
;
A
#
# COMPACT_ATOMS: atom_id res chain seq x y z
N ALA A 1 -16.47 -19.58 -1.99
CA ALA A 1 -15.34 -18.66 -1.87
C ALA A 1 -14.31 -18.89 -2.97
N ALA A 2 -13.68 -20.08 -3.06
CA ALA A 2 -12.61 -20.36 -4.04
C ALA A 2 -13.02 -20.11 -5.50
N GLU A 3 -14.20 -20.56 -5.93
CA GLU A 3 -14.71 -20.33 -7.29
C GLU A 3 -14.94 -18.83 -7.60
N PHE A 4 -15.44 -18.07 -6.63
CA PHE A 4 -15.60 -16.62 -6.75
C PHE A 4 -14.24 -15.94 -6.96
N LEU A 5 -13.25 -16.26 -6.12
CA LEU A 5 -11.89 -15.71 -6.23
C LEU A 5 -11.26 -16.02 -7.57
N ARG A 6 -11.37 -17.29 -8.02
CA ARG A 6 -10.86 -17.74 -9.31
C ARG A 6 -11.40 -16.92 -10.47
N ARG A 7 -12.72 -16.75 -10.53
CA ARG A 7 -13.38 -16.01 -11.60
C ARG A 7 -12.98 -14.55 -11.62
N ARG A 8 -12.84 -13.92 -10.44
CA ARG A 8 -12.48 -12.52 -10.32
C ARG A 8 -11.00 -12.26 -10.64
N LEU A 9 -10.09 -13.11 -10.16
CA LEU A 9 -8.65 -13.01 -10.42
C LEU A 9 -8.30 -13.23 -11.91
N ALA A 10 -9.11 -14.00 -12.64
CA ALA A 10 -8.98 -14.16 -14.08
C ALA A 10 -9.67 -13.04 -14.90
N GLY A 11 -10.36 -12.12 -14.25
CA GLY A 11 -11.10 -11.01 -14.85
C GLY A 11 -10.29 -9.70 -14.95
N ARG A 12 -11.00 -8.61 -15.24
CA ARG A 12 -10.46 -7.24 -15.18
C ARG A 12 -11.03 -6.54 -13.96
N GLU A 13 -10.14 -6.23 -13.02
CA GLU A 13 -10.50 -5.60 -11.76
C GLU A 13 -9.67 -4.33 -11.54
N GLY A 14 -10.13 -3.45 -10.66
CA GLY A 14 -9.33 -2.32 -10.21
C GLY A 14 -8.23 -2.74 -9.22
N LEU A 15 -7.24 -1.88 -8.99
CA LEU A 15 -6.10 -2.16 -8.10
C LEU A 15 -6.53 -2.64 -6.70
N VAL A 16 -7.48 -1.93 -6.07
CA VAL A 16 -7.95 -2.28 -4.71
C VAL A 16 -8.65 -3.63 -4.69
N ASP A 17 -9.41 -3.94 -5.74
CA ASP A 17 -10.09 -5.22 -5.88
C ASP A 17 -9.09 -6.34 -6.11
N PHE A 18 -8.10 -6.17 -7.00
CA PHE A 18 -7.04 -7.16 -7.20
C PHE A 18 -6.27 -7.42 -5.92
N PHE A 19 -5.85 -6.37 -5.21
CA PHE A 19 -5.17 -6.53 -3.91
C PHE A 19 -6.03 -7.36 -2.95
N SER A 20 -7.31 -7.01 -2.80
CA SER A 20 -8.23 -7.70 -1.89
C SER A 20 -8.44 -9.17 -2.28
N LEU A 21 -8.53 -9.45 -3.58
CA LEU A 21 -8.70 -10.81 -4.11
C LEU A 21 -7.45 -11.66 -3.93
N ILE A 22 -6.27 -11.09 -4.19
CA ILE A 22 -4.97 -11.77 -3.99
C ILE A 22 -4.79 -12.09 -2.51
N TYR A 23 -5.00 -11.09 -1.63
CA TYR A 23 -4.89 -11.28 -0.20
C TYR A 23 -5.86 -12.35 0.33
N ALA A 24 -7.12 -12.32 -0.11
CA ALA A 24 -8.11 -13.33 0.25
C ALA A 24 -7.75 -14.73 -0.27
N ALA A 25 -7.14 -14.84 -1.45
CA ALA A 25 -6.68 -16.11 -2.00
C ALA A 25 -5.52 -16.69 -1.17
N GLU A 26 -4.52 -15.87 -0.82
CA GLU A 26 -3.41 -16.30 0.03
C GLU A 26 -3.88 -16.63 1.45
N LEU A 27 -4.80 -15.86 2.02
CA LEU A 27 -5.39 -16.17 3.32
C LEU A 27 -6.13 -17.51 3.31
N LEU A 28 -6.90 -17.81 2.27
CA LEU A 28 -7.61 -19.08 2.12
C LEU A 28 -6.63 -20.25 1.99
N LYS A 29 -5.54 -20.06 1.27
CA LYS A 29 -4.47 -21.04 1.12
C LYS A 29 -3.78 -21.34 2.46
N VAL A 30 -3.41 -20.31 3.21
CA VAL A 30 -2.72 -20.45 4.50
C VAL A 30 -3.65 -21.03 5.57
N SER A 31 -4.91 -20.55 5.65
CA SER A 31 -5.83 -20.92 6.74
C SER A 31 -6.57 -22.23 6.50
N ALA A 32 -6.84 -22.59 5.26
CA ALA A 32 -7.66 -23.75 4.90
C ALA A 32 -6.97 -24.77 3.96
N GLY A 33 -5.74 -24.47 3.50
CA GLY A 33 -5.03 -25.30 2.53
C GLY A 33 -5.68 -25.33 1.13
N ILE A 34 -6.57 -24.36 0.84
CA ILE A 34 -7.30 -24.29 -0.44
C ILE A 34 -6.67 -23.21 -1.31
N ASP A 35 -6.03 -23.63 -2.40
CA ASP A 35 -5.55 -22.71 -3.44
C ASP A 35 -6.66 -22.48 -4.48
N PRO A 36 -7.26 -21.27 -4.54
CA PRO A 36 -8.32 -21.00 -5.53
C PRO A 36 -7.86 -21.12 -6.97
N MET A 37 -6.57 -20.93 -7.23
CA MET A 37 -5.99 -20.94 -8.57
C MET A 37 -5.29 -22.26 -8.91
N GLN A 38 -5.45 -23.28 -8.08
CA GLN A 38 -4.85 -24.59 -8.32
C GLN A 38 -5.23 -25.13 -9.72
N GLY A 39 -4.22 -25.50 -10.51
CA GLY A 39 -4.39 -26.04 -11.86
C GLY A 39 -4.57 -25.00 -12.97
N HIS A 40 -4.52 -23.69 -12.67
CA HIS A 40 -4.65 -22.62 -13.69
C HIS A 40 -3.31 -22.14 -14.28
N GLY A 41 -2.18 -22.72 -13.84
CA GLY A 41 -0.86 -22.22 -14.22
C GLY A 41 -0.59 -20.80 -13.69
N ASP A 42 0.59 -20.24 -13.98
CA ASP A 42 1.00 -18.91 -13.43
C ASP A 42 0.61 -17.72 -14.33
N GLY A 43 0.06 -17.95 -15.51
CA GLY A 43 -0.28 -16.89 -16.47
C GLY A 43 -1.21 -15.80 -15.93
N TRP A 44 -2.09 -16.12 -14.97
CA TRP A 44 -2.92 -15.13 -14.30
C TRP A 44 -2.11 -14.16 -13.42
N ARG A 45 -1.02 -14.66 -12.77
CA ARG A 45 -0.12 -13.84 -11.96
C ARG A 45 0.61 -12.84 -12.83
N ASP A 46 1.07 -13.28 -14.00
CA ASP A 46 1.74 -12.41 -14.97
C ASP A 46 0.78 -11.35 -15.52
N ALA A 47 -0.44 -11.73 -15.87
CA ALA A 47 -1.45 -10.79 -16.35
C ALA A 47 -1.81 -9.72 -15.29
N VAL A 48 -1.92 -10.11 -14.02
CA VAL A 48 -2.14 -9.14 -12.92
C VAL A 48 -0.91 -8.27 -12.71
N ALA A 49 0.30 -8.83 -12.73
CA ALA A 49 1.54 -8.07 -12.58
C ALA A 49 1.72 -7.05 -13.73
N ASP A 50 1.42 -7.42 -14.96
CA ASP A 50 1.44 -6.51 -16.13
C ASP A 50 0.44 -5.36 -15.96
N PHE A 51 -0.77 -5.65 -15.47
CA PHE A 51 -1.73 -4.61 -15.13
C PHE A 51 -1.19 -3.68 -14.04
N LEU A 52 -0.64 -4.22 -12.95
CA LEU A 52 -0.05 -3.42 -11.87
C LEU A 52 1.12 -2.56 -12.39
N ALA A 53 1.95 -3.10 -13.27
CA ALA A 53 3.04 -2.36 -13.90
C ALA A 53 2.55 -1.20 -14.78
N SER A 54 1.40 -1.34 -15.45
CA SER A 54 0.81 -0.27 -16.26
C SER A 54 0.38 0.96 -15.46
N LEU A 55 0.17 0.80 -14.15
CA LEU A 55 -0.18 1.90 -13.24
C LEU A 55 1.02 2.79 -12.87
N ARG A 56 2.24 2.41 -13.25
CA ARG A 56 3.45 3.16 -12.92
C ARG A 56 3.49 4.52 -13.63
N ARG A 57 4.07 5.49 -12.96
CA ARG A 57 4.29 6.85 -13.47
C ARG A 57 5.77 7.20 -13.51
N ASP A 58 6.08 8.26 -14.26
CA ASP A 58 7.47 8.70 -14.49
C ASP A 58 8.20 9.11 -13.20
N ASP A 59 7.47 9.50 -12.16
CA ASP A 59 8.04 9.84 -10.85
C ASP A 59 8.41 8.62 -10.00
N GLY A 60 8.13 7.40 -10.48
CA GLY A 60 8.45 6.14 -9.83
C GLY A 60 7.33 5.59 -8.94
N GLY A 61 6.28 6.35 -8.68
CA GLY A 61 5.09 5.89 -7.97
C GLY A 61 4.06 5.24 -8.87
N TYR A 62 2.93 4.82 -8.30
CA TYR A 62 1.83 4.20 -9.01
C TYR A 62 0.53 4.99 -8.83
N ALA A 63 -0.23 5.11 -9.91
CA ALA A 63 -1.54 5.76 -9.89
C ALA A 63 -2.67 4.77 -9.56
N LYS A 64 -3.86 5.29 -9.28
CA LYS A 64 -5.05 4.48 -8.97
C LYS A 64 -5.57 3.69 -10.18
N SER A 65 -5.42 4.25 -11.37
CA SER A 65 -5.85 3.66 -12.65
C SER A 65 -4.89 4.08 -13.75
N ASP A 66 -4.96 3.44 -14.89
CA ASP A 66 -4.20 3.77 -16.10
C ASP A 66 -4.47 5.18 -16.62
N GLU A 67 -5.67 5.71 -16.45
CA GLU A 67 -6.06 7.08 -16.77
C GLU A 67 -5.62 8.10 -15.69
N GLY A 68 -5.22 7.65 -14.52
CA GLY A 68 -4.82 8.49 -13.39
C GLY A 68 -3.51 9.21 -13.65
N ALA A 69 -3.50 10.55 -13.60
CA ALA A 69 -2.31 11.35 -13.88
C ALA A 69 -1.30 11.40 -12.72
N ALA A 70 -1.74 11.19 -11.48
CA ALA A 70 -0.91 11.37 -10.28
C ALA A 70 -0.62 10.06 -9.58
N SER A 71 0.64 9.89 -9.19
CA SER A 71 1.04 8.83 -8.26
C SER A 71 0.49 9.11 -6.85
N SER A 72 0.15 8.03 -6.16
CA SER A 72 -0.39 8.04 -4.80
C SER A 72 0.47 7.16 -3.91
N THR A 73 0.74 7.62 -2.69
CA THR A 73 1.53 6.88 -1.71
C THR A 73 0.84 5.56 -1.34
N TYR A 74 -0.47 5.61 -1.09
CA TYR A 74 -1.25 4.42 -0.75
C TYR A 74 -1.36 3.43 -1.92
N GLN A 75 -1.60 3.92 -3.16
CA GLN A 75 -1.66 3.03 -4.32
C GLN A 75 -0.30 2.38 -4.60
N THR A 76 0.79 3.12 -4.41
CA THR A 76 2.15 2.59 -4.52
C THR A 76 2.38 1.45 -3.53
N PHE A 77 1.98 1.60 -2.28
CA PHE A 77 2.03 0.52 -1.29
C PHE A 77 1.21 -0.70 -1.71
N LEU A 78 -0.04 -0.50 -2.16
CA LEU A 78 -0.89 -1.61 -2.61
C LEU A 78 -0.30 -2.39 -3.78
N VAL A 79 0.32 -1.69 -4.74
CA VAL A 79 1.00 -2.35 -5.86
C VAL A 79 2.21 -3.16 -5.37
N CYS A 80 3.05 -2.58 -4.52
CA CYS A 80 4.24 -3.26 -4.01
C CYS A 80 3.89 -4.52 -3.23
N ILE A 81 2.92 -4.45 -2.32
CA ILE A 81 2.50 -5.63 -1.54
C ILE A 81 1.77 -6.66 -2.43
N ALA A 82 0.99 -6.23 -3.43
CA ALA A 82 0.35 -7.15 -4.36
C ALA A 82 1.38 -7.91 -5.21
N LEU A 83 2.41 -7.23 -5.72
CA LEU A 83 3.52 -7.86 -6.45
C LEU A 83 4.26 -8.87 -5.56
N GLN A 84 4.52 -8.54 -4.30
CA GLN A 84 5.13 -9.46 -3.35
C GLN A 84 4.26 -10.70 -3.11
N LEU A 85 2.96 -10.55 -2.92
CA LEU A 85 2.02 -11.67 -2.74
C LEU A 85 1.91 -12.54 -4.01
N LEU A 86 2.12 -11.97 -5.18
CA LEU A 86 2.16 -12.68 -6.45
C LEU A 86 3.51 -13.36 -6.71
N ASP A 87 4.51 -13.16 -5.85
CA ASP A 87 5.89 -13.59 -6.10
C ASP A 87 6.45 -13.00 -7.41
N ARG A 88 6.26 -11.68 -7.59
CA ARG A 88 6.75 -10.93 -8.75
C ARG A 88 7.62 -9.76 -8.30
N PRO A 89 8.73 -9.48 -9.03
CA PRO A 89 9.65 -8.42 -8.64
C PRO A 89 9.02 -7.03 -8.80
N ILE A 90 9.38 -6.13 -7.89
CA ILE A 90 9.09 -4.71 -8.03
C ILE A 90 10.15 -4.10 -8.95
N ALA A 91 9.72 -3.57 -10.10
CA ALA A 91 10.65 -2.96 -11.05
C ALA A 91 11.22 -1.64 -10.48
N GLU A 92 12.54 -1.43 -10.67
CA GLU A 92 13.26 -0.21 -10.26
C GLU A 92 12.94 0.23 -8.81
N PRO A 93 13.21 -0.62 -7.79
CA PRO A 93 12.80 -0.38 -6.40
C PRO A 93 13.34 0.95 -5.85
N GLU A 94 14.52 1.38 -6.27
CA GLU A 94 15.12 2.65 -5.87
C GLU A 94 14.31 3.87 -6.36
N ARG A 95 13.70 3.79 -7.54
CA ARG A 95 12.82 4.86 -8.03
C ARG A 95 11.50 4.90 -7.26
N VAL A 96 10.98 3.73 -6.87
CA VAL A 96 9.80 3.66 -6.00
C VAL A 96 10.12 4.30 -4.64
N ALA A 97 11.25 3.95 -4.06
CA ALA A 97 11.70 4.54 -2.79
C ALA A 97 11.91 6.05 -2.90
N ALA A 98 12.51 6.53 -3.99
CA ALA A 98 12.69 7.96 -4.23
C ALA A 98 11.35 8.70 -4.31
N PHE A 99 10.35 8.11 -5.00
CA PHE A 99 9.00 8.65 -5.02
C PHE A 99 8.43 8.73 -3.59
N VAL A 100 8.48 7.63 -2.84
CA VAL A 100 7.92 7.58 -1.47
C VAL A 100 8.57 8.65 -0.59
N ARG A 101 9.91 8.73 -0.56
CA ARG A 101 10.63 9.76 0.21
C ARG A 101 10.21 11.18 -0.16
N SER A 102 9.96 11.44 -1.44
CA SER A 102 9.51 12.75 -1.93
C SER A 102 8.12 13.16 -1.40
N GLN A 103 7.37 12.23 -0.81
CA GLN A 103 6.06 12.51 -0.23
C GLN A 103 6.13 12.89 1.26
N GLN A 104 7.29 12.76 1.93
CA GLN A 104 7.45 13.19 3.32
C GLN A 104 7.43 14.72 3.41
N LEU A 105 6.73 15.24 4.41
CA LEU A 105 6.60 16.66 4.70
C LEU A 105 7.46 17.06 5.92
N ASP A 106 7.56 18.34 6.16
CA ASP A 106 8.35 18.88 7.26
C ASP A 106 7.87 18.44 8.64
N ASP A 107 6.57 18.13 8.77
CA ASP A 107 5.97 17.59 9.99
C ASP A 107 6.24 16.08 10.20
N GLY A 108 7.01 15.45 9.33
CA GLY A 108 7.36 14.02 9.39
C GLY A 108 6.34 13.10 8.74
N GLY A 109 5.09 13.53 8.57
CA GLY A 109 4.06 12.76 7.91
C GLY A 109 4.22 12.69 6.40
N PHE A 110 3.64 11.66 5.78
CA PHE A 110 3.62 11.52 4.32
C PHE A 110 2.27 11.94 3.77
N ARG A 111 2.30 12.65 2.64
CA ARG A 111 1.10 13.03 1.89
C ARG A 111 0.68 11.93 0.92
N GLU A 112 -0.61 11.90 0.60
CA GLU A 112 -1.19 10.93 -0.31
C GLU A 112 -0.78 11.15 -1.77
N ILE A 113 -0.85 12.40 -2.22
CA ILE A 113 -0.46 12.83 -3.58
C ILE A 113 0.35 14.13 -3.48
N ARG A 114 1.16 14.42 -4.50
CA ARG A 114 2.01 15.62 -4.53
C ARG A 114 1.26 16.94 -4.29
N ALA A 115 0.00 17.02 -4.72
CA ALA A 115 -0.82 18.21 -4.52
C ALA A 115 -1.34 18.38 -3.09
N ALA A 116 -1.32 17.32 -2.27
CA ALA A 116 -1.75 17.40 -0.87
C ALA A 116 -0.71 18.17 -0.05
N ARG A 117 -1.19 19.07 0.80
CA ARG A 117 -0.34 19.96 1.64
C ARG A 117 -0.16 19.43 3.06
N ARG A 118 -0.74 18.30 3.40
CA ARG A 118 -0.72 17.72 4.76
C ARG A 118 -0.42 16.24 4.70
N GLY A 119 0.33 15.79 5.67
CA GLY A 119 0.51 14.38 5.95
C GLY A 119 -0.78 13.75 6.49
N GLY A 120 -0.91 12.46 6.32
CA GLY A 120 -2.00 11.67 6.86
C GLY A 120 -1.49 10.37 7.46
N THR A 121 -2.21 9.82 8.43
CA THR A 121 -1.86 8.59 9.11
C THR A 121 -1.74 7.42 8.13
N ASN A 122 -2.74 7.24 7.26
CA ASN A 122 -2.72 6.15 6.29
C ASN A 122 -1.62 6.29 5.23
N PRO A 123 -1.38 7.47 4.59
CA PRO A 123 -0.24 7.63 3.71
C PRO A 123 1.11 7.43 4.41
N THR A 124 1.24 7.84 5.69
CA THR A 124 2.47 7.64 6.45
C THR A 124 2.73 6.16 6.70
N ALA A 125 1.71 5.42 7.14
CA ALA A 125 1.80 3.97 7.30
C ALA A 125 2.14 3.26 5.97
N ALA A 126 1.50 3.66 4.87
CA ALA A 126 1.77 3.13 3.54
C ALA A 126 3.20 3.41 3.06
N ALA A 127 3.72 4.61 3.33
CA ALA A 127 5.09 4.99 2.98
C ALA A 127 6.12 4.13 3.72
N ILE A 128 6.00 4.03 5.04
CA ILE A 128 6.89 3.20 5.86
C ILE A 128 6.79 1.74 5.45
N GLY A 129 5.57 1.21 5.27
CA GLY A 129 5.36 -0.15 4.76
C GLY A 129 6.01 -0.40 3.41
N THR A 130 5.95 0.57 2.48
CA THR A 130 6.60 0.44 1.17
C THR A 130 8.13 0.37 1.31
N LEU A 131 8.74 1.27 2.09
CA LEU A 131 10.20 1.28 2.29
C LEU A 131 10.67 -0.03 2.93
N LYS A 132 9.95 -0.55 3.93
CA LYS A 132 10.25 -1.86 4.54
C LYS A 132 10.13 -3.01 3.52
N LEU A 133 9.07 -3.04 2.69
CA LEU A 133 8.92 -4.05 1.63
C LEU A 133 10.07 -4.03 0.62
N LEU A 134 10.66 -2.87 0.36
CA LEU A 134 11.80 -2.70 -0.52
C LEU A 134 13.14 -3.02 0.16
N GLY A 135 13.15 -3.30 1.48
CA GLY A 135 14.37 -3.50 2.25
C GLY A 135 15.21 -2.22 2.41
N ILE A 136 14.59 -1.07 2.28
CA ILE A 136 15.25 0.23 2.35
C ILE A 136 15.00 0.85 3.72
N HIS A 137 16.06 1.01 4.49
CA HIS A 137 16.04 1.64 5.82
C HIS A 137 16.48 3.08 5.72
N ASP A 138 15.74 3.97 6.36
CA ASP A 138 16.02 5.40 6.45
C ASP A 138 15.58 5.87 7.84
N SER A 139 16.47 5.69 8.81
CA SER A 139 16.17 5.92 10.23
C SER A 139 15.68 7.35 10.51
N GLU A 140 16.24 8.37 9.83
CA GLU A 140 15.81 9.75 10.03
C GLU A 140 14.36 9.95 9.55
N SER A 141 14.03 9.41 8.39
CA SER A 141 12.67 9.47 7.84
C SER A 141 11.68 8.67 8.69
N GLU A 142 12.10 7.50 9.18
CA GLU A 142 11.30 6.63 10.04
C GLU A 142 11.02 7.29 11.40
N ASP A 143 12.03 7.83 12.07
CA ASP A 143 11.87 8.52 13.37
C ASP A 143 10.88 9.68 13.27
N ARG A 144 11.00 10.52 12.23
CA ARG A 144 10.07 11.61 11.98
C ARG A 144 8.64 11.14 11.71
N ALA A 145 8.49 10.01 11.02
CA ALA A 145 7.18 9.42 10.76
C ALA A 145 6.55 8.84 12.04
N ILE A 146 7.36 8.24 12.92
CA ILE A 146 6.93 7.76 14.23
C ILE A 146 6.41 8.93 15.07
N ASP A 147 7.17 10.02 15.19
CA ASP A 147 6.76 11.22 15.92
C ASP A 147 5.45 11.78 15.35
N PHE A 148 5.33 11.86 14.02
CA PHE A 148 4.08 12.28 13.37
C PHE A 148 2.91 11.39 13.76
N LEU A 149 3.07 10.05 13.76
CA LEU A 149 1.99 9.11 14.11
C LEU A 149 1.60 9.21 15.59
N LEU A 150 2.56 9.36 16.49
CA LEU A 150 2.30 9.55 17.92
C LEU A 150 1.48 10.82 18.18
N ASP A 151 1.75 11.89 17.46
CA ASP A 151 0.99 13.14 17.51
C ASP A 151 -0.45 13.03 16.97
N ARG A 152 -0.80 11.92 16.31
CA ARG A 152 -2.18 11.68 15.81
C ARG A 152 -3.08 11.05 16.86
N GLN A 153 -2.55 10.59 17.98
CA GLN A 153 -3.38 10.07 19.05
C GLN A 153 -4.23 11.19 19.67
N ASN A 154 -5.51 10.94 19.82
CA ASN A 154 -6.44 11.84 20.49
C ASN A 154 -6.75 11.37 21.92
N ASP A 155 -7.52 12.17 22.68
CA ASP A 155 -7.89 11.88 24.07
C ASP A 155 -8.72 10.60 24.25
N GLU A 156 -9.35 10.09 23.17
CA GLU A 156 -10.08 8.83 23.17
C GLU A 156 -9.15 7.62 22.98
N GLY A 157 -7.86 7.84 22.75
CA GLY A 157 -6.84 6.80 22.57
C GLY A 157 -6.71 6.27 21.14
N GLY A 158 -7.54 6.72 20.20
CA GLY A 158 -7.44 6.39 18.78
C GLY A 158 -6.59 7.39 18.00
N LEU A 159 -6.22 7.05 16.75
CA LEU A 159 -5.48 7.94 15.87
C LEU A 159 -6.42 8.63 14.87
N THR A 160 -6.17 9.92 14.66
CA THR A 160 -6.88 10.75 13.67
C THR A 160 -6.27 10.58 12.29
N ALA A 161 -7.06 10.76 11.23
CA ALA A 161 -6.59 10.61 9.84
C ALA A 161 -5.53 11.66 9.44
N ASN A 162 -5.59 12.85 10.02
CA ASN A 162 -4.64 13.95 9.80
C ASN A 162 -4.85 15.06 10.83
N THR A 163 -4.03 16.10 10.79
CA THR A 163 -4.07 17.24 11.72
C THR A 163 -5.35 18.07 11.68
N ARG A 164 -6.21 17.91 10.69
CA ARG A 164 -7.43 18.70 10.51
C ARG A 164 -8.68 18.02 11.07
N ILE A 165 -8.66 16.69 11.14
CA ILE A 165 -9.79 15.90 11.61
C ILE A 165 -9.55 15.53 13.06
N PRO A 166 -10.34 16.04 14.02
CA PRO A 166 -10.09 15.80 15.45
C PRO A 166 -10.62 14.45 15.95
N ILE A 167 -11.41 13.75 15.13
CA ILE A 167 -12.03 12.47 15.48
C ILE A 167 -11.13 11.33 15.00
N ALA A 168 -10.84 10.39 15.88
CA ALA A 168 -10.13 9.17 15.54
C ALA A 168 -11.04 8.24 14.70
N ASP A 169 -10.42 7.49 13.79
CA ASP A 169 -11.14 6.47 13.02
C ASP A 169 -10.42 5.12 13.11
N VAL A 170 -11.18 4.05 12.83
CA VAL A 170 -10.70 2.67 12.97
C VAL A 170 -9.54 2.38 12.02
N LEU A 171 -9.61 2.88 10.78
CA LEU A 171 -8.57 2.61 9.79
C LEU A 171 -7.26 3.30 10.17
N SER A 172 -7.31 4.59 10.51
CA SER A 172 -6.13 5.35 10.95
C SER A 172 -5.53 4.77 12.23
N THR A 173 -6.38 4.38 13.19
CA THR A 173 -5.93 3.73 14.44
C THR A 173 -5.24 2.41 14.14
N PHE A 174 -5.84 1.55 13.31
CA PHE A 174 -5.26 0.26 12.94
C PHE A 174 -3.92 0.41 12.21
N THR A 175 -3.89 1.21 11.15
CA THR A 175 -2.67 1.37 10.32
C THR A 175 -1.54 2.02 11.12
N GLY A 176 -1.84 3.04 11.91
CA GLY A 176 -0.85 3.70 12.74
C GLY A 176 -0.28 2.79 13.83
N ILE A 177 -1.12 2.04 14.56
CA ILE A 177 -0.65 1.09 15.59
C ILE A 177 0.21 -0.01 14.97
N VAL A 178 -0.19 -0.58 13.83
CA VAL A 178 0.61 -1.61 13.15
C VAL A 178 1.97 -1.04 12.78
N THR A 179 2.02 0.18 12.21
CA THR A 179 3.29 0.82 11.83
C THR A 179 4.19 1.14 13.03
N LEU A 180 3.61 1.55 14.15
CA LEU A 180 4.37 1.87 15.38
C LEU A 180 4.90 0.62 16.09
N ARG A 181 4.28 -0.54 15.88
CA ARG A 181 4.70 -1.80 16.51
C ARG A 181 5.85 -2.48 15.77
N ASP A 182 5.92 -2.33 14.45
CA ASP A 182 6.90 -2.98 13.56
C ASP A 182 8.23 -2.23 13.53
#